data_a42933c26dd63dd0e112f39f7ca109c5
#
_entry.id   a42933c26dd63dd0e112f39f7ca109c5
#
_cell.length_a   1.000
_cell.length_b   1.000
_cell.length_c   1.000
_cell.angle_alpha   90.00
_cell.angle_beta   90.00
_cell.angle_gamma   90.00
#
_symmetry.space_group_name_H-M   'P 1'
#
loop_
_entity.id
_entity.type
_entity.pdbx_description
1 polymer ?
#
loop_
_entity_poly.entity_id
_entity_poly.type
_entity_poly.pdbx_seq_one_letter_code
_entity_poly.pdbx_strand_id
1 'polypeptide(L)'
;MASLKLGIALLILIIILAIIGTLIPQEQGPEFYREHLPGSYGLIRFLDLDHLYRSPLFLSLVFLFLLNLLSCSLQQLPARFRRLRIRDEKILASGRQPSDKRDRSQLERWLERDPLRLVALFREKGYRVQTDSEENEKLFLARKGRPGLFGPELVHLGLIIIIVGGLISAIFSQRVSLALTEGQVEKIPGQTFSLRLDRFTTEYYADGSVKDWKSLVSVLENGQLRLQKTIEVNHPLKYGHLHFFQMGYGQDWDRAEVELEISGPGVQIRTVNLRVGEAEEPGTGIRVEVLNFLPDFGVKAGGQPFSRSTEPLNPAALVEISEGGRQVFLGWVFPPPQVASHYQRSSRPELKVSLKSFRAPAFSVLEASSDPGANLVWSGSVLLILGLLASFYLPYREVRIYQRTGHPPLYLVYARKNREDFQKEVDGLLILTGRRESKDGKDE
;
A
#
# COMPACT_ATOMS: atom_id res chain seq x y z
N MET A 1 20.87 21.23 10.58
CA MET A 1 20.00 20.24 9.92
C MET A 1 18.58 20.77 9.64
N ALA A 2 18.02 21.65 10.43
CA ALA A 2 16.70 22.23 10.16
C ALA A 2 16.75 23.27 9.04
N SER A 3 16.67 22.84 7.79
CA SER A 3 16.71 23.70 6.62
C SER A 3 15.58 23.37 5.65
N LEU A 4 14.74 24.36 5.35
CA LEU A 4 13.69 24.22 4.35
C LEU A 4 14.25 23.85 2.96
N LYS A 5 15.38 24.47 2.58
CA LYS A 5 16.04 24.21 1.29
C LYS A 5 16.52 22.75 1.21
N LEU A 6 17.13 22.24 2.28
CA LEU A 6 17.57 20.85 2.36
C LEU A 6 16.37 19.88 2.30
N GLY A 7 15.29 20.19 3.04
CA GLY A 7 14.08 19.36 3.01
C GLY A 7 13.45 19.26 1.61
N ILE A 8 13.37 20.37 0.89
CA ILE A 8 12.86 20.39 -0.49
C ILE A 8 13.78 19.61 -1.43
N ALA A 9 15.09 19.78 -1.31
CA ALA A 9 16.06 19.06 -2.16
C ALA A 9 15.98 17.54 -1.94
N LEU A 10 15.94 17.09 -0.67
CA LEU A 10 15.77 15.67 -0.34
C LEU A 10 14.44 15.11 -0.85
N LEU A 11 13.35 15.86 -0.70
CA LEU A 11 12.03 15.44 -1.20
C LEU A 11 12.03 15.26 -2.71
N ILE A 12 12.60 16.21 -3.46
CA ILE A 12 12.71 16.11 -4.92
C ILE A 12 13.52 14.88 -5.32
N LEU A 13 14.65 14.63 -4.65
CA LEU A 13 15.49 13.48 -4.93
C LEU A 13 14.78 12.15 -4.64
N ILE A 14 14.04 12.06 -3.53
CA ILE A 14 13.22 10.89 -3.19
C ILE A 14 12.14 10.67 -4.26
N ILE A 15 11.47 11.74 -4.71
CA ILE A 15 10.43 11.64 -5.77
C ILE A 15 11.05 11.13 -7.07
N ILE A 16 12.21 11.65 -7.49
CA ILE A 16 12.90 11.20 -8.71
C ILE A 16 13.23 9.70 -8.61
N LEU A 17 13.80 9.27 -7.49
CA LEU A 17 14.10 7.86 -7.27
C LEU A 17 12.84 7.00 -7.24
N ALA A 18 11.77 7.47 -6.61
CA ALA A 18 10.50 6.75 -6.59
C ALA A 18 9.89 6.57 -7.99
N ILE A 19 10.01 7.59 -8.86
CA ILE A 19 9.60 7.48 -10.26
C ILE A 19 10.44 6.41 -10.98
N ILE A 20 11.75 6.43 -10.82
CA ILE A 20 12.65 5.41 -11.40
C ILE A 20 12.25 4.00 -10.90
N GLY A 21 12.04 3.85 -9.59
CA GLY A 21 11.62 2.57 -8.99
C GLY A 21 10.26 2.07 -9.46
N THR A 22 9.37 2.96 -9.88
CA THR A 22 8.07 2.58 -10.46
C THR A 22 8.20 2.14 -11.92
N LEU A 23 9.17 2.68 -12.66
CA LEU A 23 9.42 2.30 -14.06
C LEU A 23 10.17 0.99 -14.19
N ILE A 24 10.98 0.62 -13.21
CA ILE A 24 11.72 -0.65 -13.19
C ILE A 24 10.90 -1.69 -12.44
N PRO A 25 10.55 -2.84 -13.06
CA PRO A 25 9.91 -3.94 -12.35
C PRO A 25 10.72 -4.32 -11.11
N GLN A 26 10.08 -4.38 -9.95
CA GLN A 26 10.75 -4.66 -8.69
C GLN A 26 10.72 -6.15 -8.37
N GLU A 27 11.74 -6.64 -7.62
CA GLU A 27 11.81 -8.00 -7.08
C GLU A 27 11.80 -9.13 -8.14
N GLN A 28 12.27 -8.84 -9.38
CA GLN A 28 12.45 -9.85 -10.42
C GLN A 28 13.83 -10.53 -10.31
N GLY A 29 13.94 -11.76 -10.85
CA GLY A 29 15.23 -12.45 -10.90
C GLY A 29 16.24 -11.75 -11.82
N PRO A 30 17.57 -11.92 -11.58
CA PRO A 30 18.62 -11.28 -12.39
C PRO A 30 18.54 -11.58 -13.90
N GLU A 31 17.99 -12.75 -14.27
CA GLU A 31 17.82 -13.16 -15.65
C GLU A 31 16.78 -12.30 -16.37
N PHE A 32 15.70 -11.92 -15.68
CA PHE A 32 14.70 -11.01 -16.21
C PHE A 32 15.32 -9.69 -16.70
N TYR A 33 16.17 -9.06 -15.87
CA TYR A 33 16.80 -7.78 -16.23
C TYR A 33 17.85 -7.93 -17.33
N ARG A 34 18.56 -9.08 -17.40
CA ARG A 34 19.50 -9.35 -18.49
C ARG A 34 18.81 -9.49 -19.84
N GLU A 35 17.64 -10.10 -19.83
CA GLU A 35 16.86 -10.36 -21.05
C GLU A 35 16.08 -9.13 -21.52
N HIS A 36 15.41 -8.43 -20.60
CA HIS A 36 14.51 -7.32 -20.94
C HIS A 36 15.18 -5.94 -20.91
N LEU A 37 16.23 -5.75 -20.11
CA LEU A 37 16.94 -4.48 -19.92
C LEU A 37 18.46 -4.61 -20.00
N PRO A 38 19.01 -5.23 -21.05
CA PRO A 38 20.45 -5.57 -21.11
C PRO A 38 21.36 -4.33 -21.01
N GLY A 39 20.98 -3.21 -21.64
CA GLY A 39 21.76 -1.97 -21.62
C GLY A 39 21.82 -1.27 -20.25
N SER A 40 20.86 -1.53 -19.38
CA SER A 40 20.76 -0.91 -18.04
C SER A 40 21.08 -1.87 -16.91
N TYR A 41 21.31 -3.15 -17.19
CA TYR A 41 21.53 -4.19 -16.17
C TYR A 41 22.63 -3.86 -15.18
N GLY A 42 23.79 -3.38 -15.66
CA GLY A 42 24.91 -3.00 -14.79
C GLY A 42 24.57 -1.88 -13.82
N LEU A 43 23.83 -0.87 -14.28
CA LEU A 43 23.39 0.26 -13.45
C LEU A 43 22.32 -0.17 -12.44
N ILE A 44 21.36 -1.01 -12.87
CA ILE A 44 20.30 -1.55 -12.00
C ILE A 44 20.93 -2.30 -10.82
N ARG A 45 21.91 -3.15 -11.09
CA ARG A 45 22.62 -3.93 -10.05
C ARG A 45 23.51 -3.07 -9.17
N PHE A 46 24.21 -2.09 -9.74
CA PHE A 46 25.13 -1.23 -8.96
C PHE A 46 24.38 -0.33 -7.97
N LEU A 47 23.21 0.19 -8.37
CA LEU A 47 22.41 1.09 -7.53
C LEU A 47 21.27 0.37 -6.79
N ASP A 48 21.19 -0.97 -6.90
CA ASP A 48 20.13 -1.80 -6.29
C ASP A 48 18.72 -1.31 -6.66
N LEU A 49 18.54 -0.95 -7.95
CA LEU A 49 17.28 -0.37 -8.44
C LEU A 49 16.17 -1.41 -8.60
N ASP A 50 16.52 -2.68 -8.65
CA ASP A 50 15.61 -3.84 -8.64
C ASP A 50 14.96 -4.07 -7.26
N HIS A 51 15.54 -3.51 -6.20
CA HIS A 51 15.04 -3.50 -4.83
C HIS A 51 15.05 -2.08 -4.25
N LEU A 52 14.76 -1.07 -5.10
CA LEU A 52 14.99 0.34 -4.78
C LEU A 52 14.42 0.77 -3.42
N TYR A 53 13.17 0.40 -3.13
CA TYR A 53 12.49 0.83 -1.91
C TYR A 53 13.08 0.22 -0.61
N ARG A 54 13.92 -0.81 -0.75
CA ARG A 54 14.69 -1.43 0.33
C ARG A 54 16.19 -1.15 0.23
N SER A 55 16.63 -0.45 -0.82
CA SER A 55 18.04 -0.14 -1.03
C SER A 55 18.59 0.78 0.07
N PRO A 56 19.86 0.60 0.48
CA PRO A 56 20.51 1.48 1.46
C PRO A 56 20.50 2.96 1.03
N LEU A 57 20.59 3.22 -0.27
CA LEU A 57 20.52 4.57 -0.84
C LEU A 57 19.18 5.23 -0.54
N PHE A 58 18.08 4.57 -0.92
CA PHE A 58 16.74 5.11 -0.74
C PHE A 58 16.40 5.28 0.75
N LEU A 59 16.67 4.26 1.56
CA LEU A 59 16.39 4.31 3.00
C LEU A 59 17.20 5.39 3.71
N SER A 60 18.47 5.62 3.31
CA SER A 60 19.31 6.70 3.85
C SER A 60 18.73 8.08 3.54
N LEU A 61 18.25 8.31 2.30
CA LEU A 61 17.64 9.57 1.92
C LEU A 61 16.32 9.83 2.67
N VAL A 62 15.49 8.81 2.81
CA VAL A 62 14.25 8.89 3.60
C VAL A 62 14.56 9.17 5.07
N PHE A 63 15.58 8.53 5.63
CA PHE A 63 16.03 8.78 7.00
C PHE A 63 16.57 10.19 7.20
N LEU A 64 17.37 10.71 6.28
CA LEU A 64 17.87 12.09 6.31
C LEU A 64 16.71 13.10 6.21
N PHE A 65 15.73 12.81 5.36
CA PHE A 65 14.53 13.63 5.26
C PHE A 65 13.73 13.63 6.57
N LEU A 66 13.58 12.46 7.20
CA LEU A 66 12.94 12.31 8.52
C LEU A 66 13.65 13.16 9.59
N LEU A 67 14.98 13.10 9.66
CA LEU A 67 15.77 13.90 10.61
C LEU A 67 15.62 15.40 10.36
N ASN A 68 15.61 15.83 9.10
CA ASN A 68 15.40 17.23 8.75
C ASN A 68 13.98 17.69 9.15
N LEU A 69 12.96 16.89 8.85
CA LEU A 69 11.56 17.19 9.20
C LEU A 69 11.36 17.27 10.72
N LEU A 70 11.93 16.32 11.46
CA LEU A 70 11.89 16.31 12.93
C LEU A 70 12.57 17.55 13.52
N SER A 71 13.77 17.89 13.02
CA SER A 71 14.51 19.08 13.47
C SER A 71 13.73 20.38 13.22
N CYS A 72 13.11 20.51 12.03
CA CYS A 72 12.26 21.66 11.69
C CYS A 72 11.04 21.76 12.61
N SER A 73 10.39 20.63 12.89
CA SER A 73 9.19 20.59 13.75
C SER A 73 9.53 20.95 15.19
N LEU A 74 10.59 20.38 15.75
CA LEU A 74 11.04 20.68 17.12
C LEU A 74 11.42 22.14 17.31
N GLN A 75 12.02 22.81 16.32
CA GLN A 75 12.35 24.22 16.38
C GLN A 75 11.12 25.14 16.35
N GLN A 76 10.04 24.74 15.68
CA GLN A 76 8.84 25.56 15.56
C GLN A 76 7.88 25.41 16.75
N LEU A 77 7.82 24.24 17.37
CA LEU A 77 6.92 23.94 18.50
C LEU A 77 6.99 24.94 19.65
N PRO A 78 8.18 25.33 20.20
CA PRO A 78 8.25 26.25 21.35
C PRO A 78 7.66 27.62 21.03
N ALA A 79 7.88 28.13 19.81
CA ALA A 79 7.35 29.43 19.39
C ALA A 79 5.81 29.44 19.35
N ARG A 80 5.20 28.30 18.96
CA ARG A 80 3.73 28.16 18.92
C ARG A 80 3.11 27.99 20.29
N PHE A 81 3.71 27.16 21.13
CA PHE A 81 3.28 27.08 22.56
C PHE A 81 3.41 28.40 23.26
N ARG A 82 4.48 29.18 23.01
CA ARG A 82 4.67 30.50 23.56
C ARG A 82 3.54 31.44 23.13
N ARG A 83 3.09 31.40 21.86
CA ARG A 83 1.95 32.20 21.39
C ARG A 83 0.64 31.88 22.09
N LEU A 84 0.39 30.62 22.47
CA LEU A 84 -0.79 30.26 23.25
C LEU A 84 -0.68 30.64 24.72
N ARG A 85 0.55 30.61 25.25
CA ARG A 85 0.84 30.83 26.69
C ARG A 85 1.11 32.27 27.02
N ILE A 86 1.13 33.19 26.04
CA ILE A 86 1.16 34.61 26.29
C ILE A 86 -0.14 34.93 27.05
N ARG A 87 -0.10 34.76 28.35
CA ARG A 87 -0.98 35.38 29.31
C ARG A 87 -0.66 36.84 29.23
N ASP A 88 -1.65 37.63 29.09
CA ASP A 88 -1.65 39.03 28.72
C ASP A 88 -0.98 39.96 29.76
N GLU A 89 -0.69 39.42 30.96
CA GLU A 89 0.02 40.11 32.07
C GLU A 89 1.38 40.72 31.65
N LYS A 90 2.08 40.14 30.66
CA LYS A 90 3.37 40.68 30.22
C LYS A 90 3.28 41.67 29.04
N ILE A 91 2.15 41.79 28.40
CA ILE A 91 1.98 42.70 27.26
C ILE A 91 1.73 44.13 27.79
N LEU A 92 0.90 44.26 28.82
CA LEU A 92 0.67 45.56 29.50
C LEU A 92 1.91 46.00 30.26
N ALA A 93 2.54 45.09 31.04
CA ALA A 93 3.73 45.39 31.84
C ALA A 93 4.98 45.74 31.03
N SER A 94 5.06 45.36 29.74
CA SER A 94 6.28 45.60 28.97
C SER A 94 6.38 46.97 28.34
N GLY A 95 5.31 47.78 28.31
CA GLY A 95 5.29 49.14 27.73
C GLY A 95 5.85 49.23 26.31
N ARG A 96 6.23 48.09 25.75
CA ARG A 96 6.86 47.99 24.44
C ARG A 96 5.78 48.00 23.36
N GLN A 97 5.71 49.09 22.64
CA GLN A 97 5.20 49.06 21.29
C GLN A 97 5.81 47.82 20.57
N PRO A 98 5.05 47.06 19.80
CA PRO A 98 5.59 45.95 19.03
C PRO A 98 6.63 46.48 18.02
N SER A 99 7.87 46.61 18.48
CA SER A 99 9.01 47.12 17.68
C SER A 99 9.66 46.02 16.87
N ASP A 100 9.02 44.87 16.70
CA ASP A 100 9.58 43.85 15.85
C ASP A 100 9.26 44.16 14.38
N LYS A 101 10.24 44.85 13.73
CA LYS A 101 10.22 45.22 12.31
C LYS A 101 10.01 44.04 11.37
N ARG A 102 9.99 42.81 11.87
CA ARG A 102 9.72 41.58 11.10
C ARG A 102 8.24 41.23 10.93
N ASP A 103 7.37 41.78 11.80
CA ASP A 103 5.93 41.48 11.72
C ASP A 103 5.16 42.62 11.06
N ARG A 104 5.58 42.99 9.81
CA ARG A 104 4.80 43.88 8.90
C ARG A 104 3.40 43.35 8.57
N SER A 105 2.97 42.32 9.27
CA SER A 105 1.67 41.69 9.14
C SER A 105 0.60 42.29 10.07
N GLN A 106 0.96 43.20 10.95
CA GLN A 106 0.02 43.83 11.87
C GLN A 106 -0.48 45.14 11.24
N LEU A 107 -1.79 45.29 11.20
CA LEU A 107 -2.43 46.53 10.83
C LEU A 107 -2.71 47.31 12.11
N GLU A 108 -2.01 48.42 12.29
CA GLU A 108 -2.29 49.36 13.36
C GLU A 108 -3.33 50.36 12.88
N ARG A 109 -4.48 50.42 13.54
CA ARG A 109 -5.49 51.45 13.28
C ARG A 109 -5.92 52.10 14.59
N TRP A 110 -5.79 53.40 14.67
CA TRP A 110 -6.34 54.22 15.72
C TRP A 110 -7.77 54.63 15.31
N LEU A 111 -8.77 54.15 16.07
CA LEU A 111 -10.17 54.43 15.77
C LEU A 111 -10.89 54.85 17.05
N GLU A 112 -11.60 55.99 17.00
CA GLU A 112 -12.53 56.41 18.04
C GLU A 112 -13.79 55.53 17.99
N ARG A 113 -13.76 54.38 18.64
CA ARG A 113 -14.87 53.42 18.67
C ARG A 113 -14.99 52.82 20.08
N ASP A 114 -16.22 52.44 20.46
CA ASP A 114 -16.48 51.76 21.74
C ASP A 114 -15.93 50.32 21.71
N PRO A 115 -14.88 50.02 22.50
CA PRO A 115 -14.29 48.69 22.54
C PRO A 115 -15.25 47.64 23.08
N LEU A 116 -16.17 47.96 23.97
CA LEU A 116 -17.10 47.00 24.57
C LEU A 116 -18.10 46.44 23.53
N ARG A 117 -18.55 47.33 22.64
CA ARG A 117 -19.45 46.93 21.54
C ARG A 117 -18.75 46.04 20.55
N LEU A 118 -17.49 46.29 20.21
CA LEU A 118 -16.66 45.40 19.38
C LEU A 118 -16.45 44.06 20.04
N VAL A 119 -16.20 44.00 21.34
CA VAL A 119 -16.07 42.76 22.10
C VAL A 119 -17.34 41.91 22.00
N ALA A 120 -18.53 42.53 22.10
CA ALA A 120 -19.80 41.86 21.97
C ALA A 120 -19.95 41.22 20.55
N LEU A 121 -19.65 41.98 19.50
CA LEU A 121 -19.69 41.52 18.11
C LEU A 121 -18.69 40.40 17.83
N PHE A 122 -17.46 40.46 18.38
CA PHE A 122 -16.51 39.37 18.28
C PHE A 122 -17.00 38.06 18.96
N ARG A 123 -17.66 38.19 20.13
CA ARG A 123 -18.28 37.03 20.80
C ARG A 123 -19.38 36.42 19.98
N GLU A 124 -20.25 37.23 19.39
CA GLU A 124 -21.32 36.78 18.47
C GLU A 124 -20.77 36.04 17.24
N LYS A 125 -19.63 36.49 16.71
CA LYS A 125 -18.90 35.84 15.61
C LYS A 125 -18.10 34.58 16.04
N GLY A 126 -18.25 34.16 17.30
CA GLY A 126 -17.61 32.92 17.83
C GLY A 126 -16.13 33.11 18.25
N TYR A 127 -15.69 34.34 18.47
CA TYR A 127 -14.37 34.60 19.06
C TYR A 127 -14.42 34.41 20.57
N ARG A 128 -13.40 33.76 21.12
CA ARG A 128 -13.17 33.79 22.60
C ARG A 128 -12.46 35.07 22.94
N VAL A 129 -13.13 35.91 23.74
CA VAL A 129 -12.59 37.21 24.18
C VAL A 129 -12.14 37.10 25.62
N GLN A 130 -10.90 37.48 25.90
CA GLN A 130 -10.30 37.67 27.21
C GLN A 130 -10.11 39.17 27.41
N THR A 131 -10.37 39.65 28.62
CA THR A 131 -10.20 41.05 28.99
C THR A 131 -9.22 41.12 30.17
N ASP A 132 -8.23 41.98 30.06
CA ASP A 132 -7.33 42.35 31.16
C ASP A 132 -7.43 43.84 31.39
N SER A 133 -7.39 44.27 32.65
CA SER A 133 -7.59 45.66 33.01
C SER A 133 -6.63 46.05 34.13
N GLU A 134 -5.84 47.09 33.91
CA GLU A 134 -5.04 47.80 34.89
C GLU A 134 -5.60 49.22 35.05
N GLU A 135 -5.17 49.98 36.09
CA GLU A 135 -5.81 51.24 36.50
C GLU A 135 -6.11 52.24 35.36
N ASN A 136 -5.26 52.31 34.32
CA ASN A 136 -5.41 53.23 33.18
C ASN A 136 -5.43 52.55 31.80
N GLU A 137 -5.34 51.20 31.72
CA GLU A 137 -5.23 50.49 30.50
C GLU A 137 -6.16 49.24 30.48
N LYS A 138 -6.84 49.02 29.36
CA LYS A 138 -7.65 47.81 29.10
C LYS A 138 -7.18 47.13 27.85
N LEU A 139 -7.00 45.81 27.92
CA LEU A 139 -6.69 44.94 26.78
C LEU A 139 -7.81 43.95 26.54
N PHE A 140 -8.35 43.98 25.35
CA PHE A 140 -9.28 42.95 24.87
C PHE A 140 -8.56 42.08 23.85
N LEU A 141 -8.59 40.75 24.05
CA LEU A 141 -7.94 39.77 23.21
C LEU A 141 -8.98 38.80 22.67
N ALA A 142 -9.39 38.99 21.43
CA ALA A 142 -10.33 38.12 20.71
C ALA A 142 -9.57 37.09 19.86
N ARG A 143 -9.81 35.80 20.10
CA ARG A 143 -9.15 34.68 19.42
C ARG A 143 -10.14 33.66 18.85
N LYS A 144 -9.88 33.20 17.62
CA LYS A 144 -10.65 32.14 16.96
C LYS A 144 -9.70 31.17 16.24
N GLY A 145 -10.09 29.90 16.10
CA GLY A 145 -9.33 28.92 15.31
C GLY A 145 -8.03 28.44 15.98
N ARG A 146 -7.97 28.34 17.32
CA ARG A 146 -6.78 27.85 18.04
C ARG A 146 -6.22 26.51 17.53
N PRO A 147 -7.04 25.48 17.19
CA PRO A 147 -6.52 24.24 16.63
C PRO A 147 -5.72 24.43 15.35
N GLY A 148 -6.13 25.36 14.49
CA GLY A 148 -5.43 25.67 13.23
C GLY A 148 -4.01 26.22 13.41
N LEU A 149 -3.67 26.71 14.61
CA LEU A 149 -2.29 27.09 14.92
C LEU A 149 -1.35 25.90 14.89
N PHE A 150 -1.82 24.70 15.29
CA PHE A 150 -1.07 23.46 15.31
C PHE A 150 -1.28 22.60 14.07
N GLY A 151 -2.15 23.00 13.15
CA GLY A 151 -2.41 22.22 11.94
C GLY A 151 -1.16 21.76 11.20
N PRO A 152 -0.18 22.64 10.88
CA PRO A 152 1.06 22.21 10.22
C PRO A 152 1.93 21.26 11.06
N GLU A 153 1.91 21.38 12.39
CA GLU A 153 2.63 20.44 13.25
C GLU A 153 1.98 19.07 13.23
N LEU A 154 0.64 19.00 13.20
CA LEU A 154 -0.09 17.75 13.02
C LEU A 154 0.23 17.11 11.66
N VAL A 155 0.33 17.92 10.59
CA VAL A 155 0.76 17.43 9.26
C VAL A 155 2.18 16.87 9.33
N HIS A 156 3.13 17.60 9.91
CA HIS A 156 4.50 17.13 10.07
C HIS A 156 4.59 15.88 10.93
N LEU A 157 3.85 15.82 12.03
CA LEU A 157 3.80 14.65 12.90
C LEU A 157 3.19 13.44 12.17
N GLY A 158 2.12 13.66 11.41
CA GLY A 158 1.54 12.63 10.55
C GLY A 158 2.54 12.08 9.53
N LEU A 159 3.28 12.97 8.84
CA LEU A 159 4.34 12.58 7.92
C LEU A 159 5.48 11.80 8.61
N ILE A 160 5.91 12.24 9.79
CA ILE A 160 6.94 11.54 10.59
C ILE A 160 6.48 10.11 10.89
N ILE A 161 5.23 9.94 11.36
CA ILE A 161 4.67 8.62 11.67
C ILE A 161 4.56 7.75 10.42
N ILE A 162 4.13 8.31 9.26
CA ILE A 162 4.08 7.60 7.98
C ILE A 162 5.48 7.12 7.57
N ILE A 163 6.47 8.00 7.65
CA ILE A 163 7.85 7.66 7.27
C ILE A 163 8.42 6.57 8.19
N VAL A 164 8.22 6.70 9.50
CA VAL A 164 8.65 5.68 10.47
C VAL A 164 7.95 4.34 10.20
N GLY A 165 6.64 4.36 9.96
CA GLY A 165 5.88 3.17 9.56
C GLY A 165 6.41 2.55 8.28
N GLY A 166 6.67 3.36 7.24
CA GLY A 166 7.25 2.92 5.97
C GLY A 166 8.65 2.31 6.13
N LEU A 167 9.51 2.88 6.96
CA LEU A 167 10.83 2.32 7.27
C LEU A 167 10.72 0.98 8.00
N ILE A 168 9.80 0.85 8.96
CA ILE A 168 9.52 -0.41 9.65
C ILE A 168 9.01 -1.46 8.65
N SER A 169 8.07 -1.10 7.77
CA SER A 169 7.59 -1.99 6.70
C SER A 169 8.72 -2.42 5.77
N ALA A 170 9.57 -1.50 5.31
CA ALA A 170 10.66 -1.82 4.40
C ALA A 170 11.67 -2.82 4.99
N ILE A 171 11.91 -2.75 6.31
CA ILE A 171 12.90 -3.60 7.00
C ILE A 171 12.28 -4.91 7.48
N PHE A 172 11.06 -4.89 8.01
CA PHE A 172 10.49 -6.00 8.76
C PHE A 172 9.29 -6.68 8.09
N SER A 173 8.78 -6.16 6.96
CA SER A 173 7.71 -6.85 6.24
C SER A 173 8.22 -8.17 5.66
N GLN A 174 7.39 -9.19 5.74
CA GLN A 174 7.66 -10.52 5.22
C GLN A 174 6.53 -10.94 4.29
N ARG A 175 6.87 -11.59 3.19
CA ARG A 175 5.93 -12.22 2.27
C ARG A 175 6.44 -13.59 1.89
N VAL A 176 5.55 -14.56 1.94
CA VAL A 176 5.83 -15.94 1.55
C VAL A 176 4.70 -16.42 0.67
N SER A 177 5.03 -16.85 -0.54
CA SER A 177 4.06 -17.49 -1.44
C SER A 177 3.99 -18.99 -1.16
N LEU A 178 2.79 -19.51 -1.04
CA LEU A 178 2.49 -20.90 -0.72
C LEU A 178 1.61 -21.45 -1.84
N ALA A 179 2.09 -22.43 -2.58
CA ALA A 179 1.29 -23.19 -3.53
C ALA A 179 0.86 -24.50 -2.85
N LEU A 180 -0.42 -24.65 -2.57
CA LEU A 180 -0.96 -25.79 -1.82
C LEU A 180 -1.97 -26.55 -2.66
N THR A 181 -1.80 -27.86 -2.78
CA THR A 181 -2.82 -28.79 -3.26
C THR A 181 -3.78 -29.18 -2.14
N GLU A 182 -4.97 -29.66 -2.48
CA GLU A 182 -5.93 -30.13 -1.47
C GLU A 182 -5.34 -31.23 -0.58
N GLY A 183 -5.54 -31.11 0.72
CA GLY A 183 -5.00 -31.99 1.74
C GLY A 183 -3.54 -31.71 2.15
N GLN A 184 -2.81 -30.92 1.36
CA GLN A 184 -1.41 -30.60 1.67
C GLN A 184 -1.30 -29.70 2.91
N VAL A 185 -0.33 -30.02 3.77
CA VAL A 185 0.03 -29.25 4.96
C VAL A 185 1.40 -28.63 4.74
N GLU A 186 1.49 -27.30 4.85
CA GLU A 186 2.74 -26.57 4.71
C GLU A 186 3.04 -25.79 5.99
N LYS A 187 4.29 -25.89 6.45
CA LYS A 187 4.76 -25.14 7.62
C LYS A 187 5.14 -23.73 7.21
N ILE A 188 4.58 -22.74 7.91
CA ILE A 188 4.89 -21.35 7.61
C ILE A 188 6.29 -21.01 8.16
N PRO A 189 7.22 -20.51 7.33
CA PRO A 189 8.55 -20.14 7.77
C PRO A 189 8.53 -19.17 8.96
N GLY A 190 9.30 -19.47 10.01
CA GLY A 190 9.38 -18.64 11.21
C GLY A 190 8.16 -18.71 12.14
N GLN A 191 7.17 -19.59 11.87
CA GLN A 191 5.98 -19.74 12.70
C GLN A 191 5.91 -21.10 13.36
N THR A 192 5.12 -21.19 14.44
CA THR A 192 4.87 -22.44 15.20
C THR A 192 3.68 -23.23 14.67
N PHE A 193 3.01 -22.73 13.64
CA PHE A 193 1.82 -23.33 13.04
C PHE A 193 2.04 -23.68 11.57
N SER A 194 1.16 -24.51 11.04
CA SER A 194 1.10 -24.93 9.64
C SER A 194 -0.25 -24.55 9.06
N LEU A 195 -0.31 -24.41 7.74
CA LEU A 195 -1.52 -24.19 6.98
C LEU A 195 -1.83 -25.43 6.15
N ARG A 196 -3.08 -25.90 6.16
CA ARG A 196 -3.58 -26.96 5.31
C ARG A 196 -4.65 -26.41 4.37
N LEU A 197 -4.55 -26.73 3.09
CA LEU A 197 -5.64 -26.49 2.15
C LEU A 197 -6.63 -27.67 2.25
N ASP A 198 -7.82 -27.43 2.77
CA ASP A 198 -8.85 -28.46 2.89
C ASP A 198 -9.62 -28.65 1.59
N ARG A 199 -9.93 -27.55 0.88
CA ARG A 199 -10.65 -27.54 -0.41
C ARG A 199 -10.35 -26.28 -1.20
N PHE A 200 -10.25 -26.42 -2.48
CA PHE A 200 -10.17 -25.32 -3.45
C PHE A 200 -11.37 -25.39 -4.41
N THR A 201 -12.04 -24.28 -4.65
CA THR A 201 -13.17 -24.19 -5.57
C THR A 201 -13.08 -22.92 -6.41
N THR A 202 -13.35 -23.05 -7.71
CA THR A 202 -13.53 -21.90 -8.61
C THR A 202 -15.01 -21.71 -8.84
N GLU A 203 -15.53 -20.52 -8.54
CA GLU A 203 -16.91 -20.14 -8.90
C GLU A 203 -16.91 -19.45 -10.26
N TYR A 204 -17.94 -19.71 -11.04
CA TYR A 204 -18.11 -19.15 -12.37
C TYR A 204 -19.38 -18.32 -12.47
N TYR A 205 -19.38 -17.29 -13.30
CA TYR A 205 -20.58 -16.60 -13.73
C TYR A 205 -21.38 -17.47 -14.72
N ALA A 206 -22.62 -17.05 -15.01
CA ALA A 206 -23.50 -17.76 -15.94
C ALA A 206 -22.96 -17.79 -17.39
N ASP A 207 -22.06 -16.86 -17.76
CA ASP A 207 -21.37 -16.79 -19.04
C ASP A 207 -20.12 -17.68 -19.12
N GLY A 208 -19.79 -18.40 -18.03
CA GLY A 208 -18.61 -19.28 -17.93
C GLY A 208 -17.32 -18.55 -17.52
N SER A 209 -17.32 -17.23 -17.33
CA SER A 209 -16.17 -16.52 -16.81
C SER A 209 -15.97 -16.79 -15.31
N VAL A 210 -14.71 -16.76 -14.86
CA VAL A 210 -14.38 -16.97 -13.44
C VAL A 210 -14.93 -15.81 -12.60
N LYS A 211 -15.69 -16.17 -11.58
CA LYS A 211 -16.28 -15.22 -10.62
C LYS A 211 -15.39 -15.03 -9.41
N ASP A 212 -14.93 -16.14 -8.81
CA ASP A 212 -14.15 -16.10 -7.58
C ASP A 212 -13.38 -17.42 -7.37
N TRP A 213 -12.32 -17.33 -6.56
CA TRP A 213 -11.53 -18.48 -6.09
C TRP A 213 -11.65 -18.57 -4.58
N LYS A 214 -12.05 -19.75 -4.10
CA LYS A 214 -12.29 -20.01 -2.68
C LYS A 214 -11.39 -21.12 -2.18
N SER A 215 -10.56 -20.80 -1.21
CA SER A 215 -9.69 -21.74 -0.51
C SER A 215 -10.17 -21.94 0.90
N LEU A 216 -10.75 -23.10 1.20
CA LEU A 216 -11.01 -23.51 2.59
C LEU A 216 -9.68 -23.97 3.19
N VAL A 217 -9.21 -23.25 4.22
CA VAL A 217 -7.94 -23.53 4.85
C VAL A 217 -8.10 -23.75 6.35
N SER A 218 -7.25 -24.65 6.88
CA SER A 218 -7.13 -24.95 8.31
C SER A 218 -5.77 -24.53 8.82
N VAL A 219 -5.74 -23.78 9.92
CA VAL A 219 -4.54 -23.48 10.69
C VAL A 219 -4.35 -24.57 11.73
N LEU A 220 -3.17 -25.19 11.73
CA LEU A 220 -2.82 -26.31 12.62
C LEU A 220 -1.66 -25.91 13.53
N GLU A 221 -1.85 -25.96 14.86
CA GLU A 221 -0.78 -25.86 15.85
C GLU A 221 -0.54 -27.21 16.49
N ASN A 222 0.69 -27.68 16.43
CA ASN A 222 1.06 -29.02 16.94
C ASN A 222 0.13 -30.16 16.41
N GLY A 223 -0.29 -30.01 15.13
CA GLY A 223 -1.21 -30.95 14.48
C GLY A 223 -2.68 -30.82 14.88
N GLN A 224 -3.03 -29.90 15.78
CA GLN A 224 -4.41 -29.65 16.20
C GLN A 224 -5.01 -28.48 15.43
N LEU A 225 -6.25 -28.62 14.98
CA LEU A 225 -7.02 -27.56 14.33
C LEU A 225 -7.28 -26.41 15.30
N ARG A 226 -6.85 -25.20 14.95
CA ARG A 226 -7.11 -23.97 15.69
C ARG A 226 -8.15 -23.09 15.04
N LEU A 227 -8.09 -22.98 13.73
CA LEU A 227 -9.00 -22.14 12.97
C LEU A 227 -9.21 -22.75 11.58
N GLN A 228 -10.44 -22.74 11.13
CA GLN A 228 -10.78 -23.06 9.73
C GLN A 228 -11.54 -21.88 9.14
N LYS A 229 -11.13 -21.43 7.96
CA LYS A 229 -11.78 -20.31 7.28
C LYS A 229 -11.63 -20.43 5.76
N THR A 230 -12.66 -19.99 5.04
CA THR A 230 -12.54 -19.79 3.59
C THR A 230 -11.86 -18.45 3.32
N ILE A 231 -10.80 -18.48 2.49
CA ILE A 231 -10.13 -17.31 1.94
C ILE A 231 -10.72 -17.08 0.54
N GLU A 232 -11.13 -15.86 0.28
CA GLU A 232 -11.62 -15.36 -1.01
C GLU A 232 -10.82 -14.14 -1.42
N VAL A 233 -10.94 -13.69 -2.67
CA VAL A 233 -10.33 -12.44 -3.12
C VAL A 233 -10.85 -11.29 -2.24
N ASN A 234 -9.95 -10.48 -1.70
CA ASN A 234 -10.21 -9.39 -0.73
C ASN A 234 -10.76 -9.81 0.65
N HIS A 235 -10.90 -11.11 0.94
CA HIS A 235 -11.33 -11.62 2.25
C HIS A 235 -10.25 -12.53 2.87
N PRO A 236 -9.13 -11.96 3.32
CA PRO A 236 -8.01 -12.75 3.85
C PRO A 236 -8.33 -13.45 5.16
N LEU A 237 -7.64 -14.55 5.43
CA LEU A 237 -7.55 -15.12 6.76
C LEU A 237 -6.49 -14.37 7.56
N LYS A 238 -6.82 -13.98 8.79
CA LYS A 238 -5.87 -13.39 9.75
C LYS A 238 -5.61 -14.38 10.87
N TYR A 239 -4.34 -14.66 11.12
CA TYR A 239 -3.91 -15.49 12.24
C TYR A 239 -2.57 -15.01 12.80
N GLY A 240 -2.56 -14.70 14.10
CA GLY A 240 -1.43 -14.00 14.71
C GLY A 240 -1.19 -12.65 14.05
N HIS A 241 0.04 -12.41 13.58
CA HIS A 241 0.45 -11.21 12.87
C HIS A 241 0.47 -11.39 11.35
N LEU A 242 0.05 -12.57 10.84
CA LEU A 242 0.02 -12.90 9.42
C LEU A 242 -1.38 -12.74 8.83
N HIS A 243 -1.40 -12.27 7.61
CA HIS A 243 -2.57 -12.24 6.74
C HIS A 243 -2.32 -13.16 5.55
N PHE A 244 -3.26 -14.06 5.26
CA PHE A 244 -3.21 -14.97 4.13
C PHE A 244 -4.18 -14.51 3.07
N PHE A 245 -3.65 -14.17 1.89
CA PHE A 245 -4.41 -13.67 0.76
C PHE A 245 -4.50 -14.72 -0.33
N GLN A 246 -5.65 -14.80 -1.03
CA GLN A 246 -5.80 -15.56 -2.27
C GLN A 246 -5.12 -14.77 -3.39
N MET A 247 -4.06 -15.34 -4.00
CA MET A 247 -3.30 -14.70 -5.07
C MET A 247 -3.59 -15.27 -6.45
N GLY A 248 -3.86 -16.57 -6.50
CA GLY A 248 -4.10 -17.26 -7.75
C GLY A 248 -4.35 -18.74 -7.55
N TYR A 249 -4.34 -19.47 -8.64
CA TYR A 249 -4.46 -20.93 -8.69
C TYR A 249 -3.71 -21.48 -9.90
N GLY A 250 -3.52 -22.77 -9.92
CA GLY A 250 -2.96 -23.46 -11.06
C GLY A 250 -3.29 -24.94 -11.03
N GLN A 251 -2.72 -25.67 -11.96
CA GLN A 251 -2.81 -27.12 -12.04
C GLN A 251 -1.40 -27.72 -11.93
N ASP A 252 -1.26 -28.75 -11.10
CA ASP A 252 0.00 -29.45 -10.87
C ASP A 252 0.18 -30.52 -11.95
N TRP A 253 0.68 -30.07 -13.10
CA TRP A 253 0.89 -30.94 -14.27
C TRP A 253 1.96 -32.01 -14.03
N ASP A 254 2.86 -31.83 -13.09
CA ASP A 254 3.86 -32.85 -12.72
C ASP A 254 3.20 -34.05 -12.02
N ARG A 255 1.96 -33.87 -11.53
CA ARG A 255 1.13 -34.93 -10.95
C ARG A 255 -0.10 -35.26 -11.81
N ALA A 256 -0.05 -34.91 -13.10
CA ALA A 256 -1.18 -35.17 -13.99
C ALA A 256 -1.50 -36.67 -14.04
N GLU A 257 -2.78 -36.98 -13.99
CA GLU A 257 -3.33 -38.31 -14.29
C GLU A 257 -3.74 -38.30 -15.75
N VAL A 258 -3.26 -39.30 -16.50
CA VAL A 258 -3.53 -39.45 -17.92
C VAL A 258 -4.22 -40.79 -18.22
N GLU A 259 -5.21 -40.77 -19.07
CA GLU A 259 -5.87 -41.93 -19.59
C GLU A 259 -5.33 -42.19 -21.01
N LEU A 260 -4.63 -43.28 -21.17
CA LEU A 260 -4.04 -43.72 -22.44
C LEU A 260 -4.86 -44.83 -23.05
N GLU A 261 -5.08 -44.75 -24.36
CA GLU A 261 -5.64 -45.85 -25.13
C GLU A 261 -4.51 -46.49 -26.00
N ILE A 262 -4.31 -47.77 -25.80
CA ILE A 262 -3.26 -48.55 -26.46
C ILE A 262 -3.93 -49.64 -27.30
N SER A 263 -3.59 -49.70 -28.60
CA SER A 263 -4.12 -50.68 -29.55
C SER A 263 -3.05 -51.17 -30.54
N GLY A 264 -3.17 -52.40 -30.99
CA GLY A 264 -2.27 -52.99 -32.02
C GLY A 264 -2.48 -54.48 -32.19
N PRO A 265 -1.87 -55.12 -33.22
CA PRO A 265 -1.96 -56.56 -33.42
C PRO A 265 -1.43 -57.34 -32.22
N GLY A 266 -2.26 -58.26 -31.70
CA GLY A 266 -1.94 -59.06 -30.53
C GLY A 266 -2.11 -58.29 -29.18
N VAL A 267 -2.53 -57.05 -29.22
CA VAL A 267 -2.88 -56.24 -28.05
C VAL A 267 -4.38 -55.93 -28.13
N GLN A 268 -5.19 -56.45 -27.20
CA GLN A 268 -6.58 -56.02 -27.08
C GLN A 268 -6.57 -54.51 -26.73
N ILE A 269 -7.50 -53.71 -27.28
CA ILE A 269 -7.65 -52.30 -26.94
C ILE A 269 -7.72 -52.20 -25.41
N ARG A 270 -6.77 -51.46 -24.81
CA ARG A 270 -6.68 -51.27 -23.36
C ARG A 270 -6.63 -49.81 -23.05
N THR A 271 -7.38 -49.46 -22.04
CA THR A 271 -7.32 -48.14 -21.40
C THR A 271 -6.49 -48.26 -20.13
N VAL A 272 -5.47 -47.42 -19.96
CA VAL A 272 -4.57 -47.41 -18.83
C VAL A 272 -4.62 -46.01 -18.19
N ASN A 273 -4.84 -45.94 -16.89
CA ASN A 273 -4.83 -44.69 -16.12
C ASN A 273 -3.56 -44.61 -15.28
N LEU A 274 -2.71 -43.65 -15.54
CA LEU A 274 -1.42 -43.48 -14.89
C LEU A 274 -1.18 -42.06 -14.50
N ARG A 275 -0.47 -41.84 -13.41
CA ARG A 275 0.11 -40.54 -13.08
C ARG A 275 1.47 -40.38 -13.74
N VAL A 276 1.87 -39.13 -13.93
CA VAL A 276 3.25 -38.83 -14.34
C VAL A 276 4.22 -39.44 -13.29
N GLY A 277 5.21 -40.20 -13.83
CA GLY A 277 6.17 -40.96 -13.01
C GLY A 277 5.68 -42.34 -12.55
N GLU A 278 4.43 -42.73 -12.88
CA GLU A 278 3.91 -44.07 -12.58
C GLU A 278 4.02 -45.02 -13.78
N ALA A 279 4.19 -46.29 -13.47
CA ALA A 279 4.22 -47.37 -14.45
C ALA A 279 3.25 -48.48 -14.02
N GLU A 280 2.58 -49.10 -15.03
CA GLU A 280 1.68 -50.23 -14.86
C GLU A 280 2.01 -51.33 -15.85
N GLU A 281 1.79 -52.57 -15.46
CA GLU A 281 1.86 -53.72 -16.33
C GLU A 281 0.45 -54.25 -16.67
N PRO A 282 -0.24 -53.66 -17.64
CA PRO A 282 -1.64 -54.01 -17.93
C PRO A 282 -1.85 -55.40 -18.53
N GLY A 283 -0.82 -56.23 -18.67
CA GLY A 283 -0.87 -57.65 -19.05
C GLY A 283 0.45 -58.16 -19.58
N THR A 284 0.50 -59.47 -19.80
CA THR A 284 1.66 -60.30 -20.18
C THR A 284 2.87 -59.56 -20.75
N GLY A 285 3.74 -59.04 -19.86
CA GLY A 285 5.06 -58.52 -20.21
C GLY A 285 5.12 -57.15 -20.83
N ILE A 286 4.00 -56.42 -20.97
CA ILE A 286 3.96 -55.04 -21.44
C ILE A 286 3.91 -54.11 -20.23
N ARG A 287 4.92 -53.24 -20.05
CA ARG A 287 4.99 -52.16 -19.07
C ARG A 287 4.75 -50.83 -19.76
N VAL A 288 3.86 -50.05 -19.24
CA VAL A 288 3.55 -48.67 -19.68
C VAL A 288 3.92 -47.70 -18.60
N GLU A 289 4.66 -46.65 -18.95
CA GLU A 289 5.10 -45.61 -18.02
C GLU A 289 4.86 -44.23 -18.61
N VAL A 290 4.35 -43.29 -17.82
CA VAL A 290 4.18 -41.88 -18.20
C VAL A 290 5.33 -41.10 -17.59
N LEU A 291 6.26 -40.66 -18.44
CA LEU A 291 7.48 -39.98 -18.00
C LEU A 291 7.27 -38.48 -17.77
N ASN A 292 6.39 -37.83 -18.52
CA ASN A 292 6.16 -36.40 -18.43
C ASN A 292 4.80 -36.02 -19.06
N PHE A 293 4.29 -34.84 -18.69
CA PHE A 293 3.10 -34.25 -19.29
C PHE A 293 3.33 -32.75 -19.53
N LEU A 294 3.02 -32.29 -20.75
CA LEU A 294 3.08 -30.88 -21.12
C LEU A 294 1.67 -30.39 -21.48
N PRO A 295 1.11 -29.40 -20.77
CA PRO A 295 -0.23 -28.89 -21.05
C PRO A 295 -0.31 -28.16 -22.41
N ASP A 296 0.75 -27.51 -22.83
CA ASP A 296 0.81 -26.80 -24.12
C ASP A 296 2.13 -27.11 -24.84
N PHE A 297 2.19 -28.30 -25.44
CA PHE A 297 3.38 -28.80 -26.09
C PHE A 297 3.89 -27.87 -27.19
N GLY A 298 5.15 -27.52 -27.11
CA GLY A 298 5.91 -26.80 -28.12
C GLY A 298 7.33 -27.36 -28.24
N VAL A 299 8.06 -26.94 -29.27
CA VAL A 299 9.45 -27.34 -29.52
C VAL A 299 10.31 -26.10 -29.73
N LYS A 300 11.40 -25.98 -29.00
CA LYS A 300 12.39 -24.92 -29.18
C LYS A 300 13.17 -25.12 -30.49
N ALA A 301 13.85 -24.06 -30.95
CA ALA A 301 14.69 -24.10 -32.15
C ALA A 301 15.76 -25.21 -32.11
N GLY A 302 16.17 -25.68 -30.91
CA GLY A 302 17.09 -26.83 -30.73
C GLY A 302 16.44 -28.20 -30.64
N GLY A 303 15.13 -28.36 -30.95
CA GLY A 303 14.41 -29.62 -30.91
C GLY A 303 13.96 -30.10 -29.54
N GLN A 304 14.17 -29.32 -28.48
CA GLN A 304 13.76 -29.67 -27.11
C GLN A 304 12.27 -29.37 -26.88
N PRO A 305 11.48 -30.37 -26.41
CA PRO A 305 10.09 -30.16 -26.02
C PRO A 305 10.01 -29.25 -24.79
N PHE A 306 8.99 -28.36 -24.72
CA PHE A 306 8.68 -27.53 -23.60
C PHE A 306 7.18 -27.19 -23.60
N SER A 307 6.65 -26.72 -22.46
CA SER A 307 5.30 -26.16 -22.42
C SER A 307 5.34 -24.66 -22.72
N ARG A 308 4.53 -24.19 -23.67
CA ARG A 308 4.41 -22.78 -24.05
C ARG A 308 3.60 -21.99 -23.03
N SER A 309 2.65 -22.67 -22.37
CA SER A 309 1.80 -22.10 -21.32
C SER A 309 1.44 -23.14 -20.27
N THR A 310 0.80 -22.70 -19.19
CA THR A 310 0.23 -23.59 -18.15
C THR A 310 -1.19 -24.06 -18.49
N GLU A 311 -1.80 -23.49 -19.55
CA GLU A 311 -3.13 -23.86 -20.00
C GLU A 311 -3.08 -25.07 -20.94
N PRO A 312 -4.06 -25.99 -20.88
CA PRO A 312 -4.04 -27.23 -21.70
C PRO A 312 -4.49 -26.98 -23.15
N LEU A 313 -3.76 -26.12 -23.87
CA LEU A 313 -4.07 -25.71 -25.24
C LEU A 313 -3.62 -26.76 -26.28
N ASN A 314 -2.50 -27.44 -26.02
CA ASN A 314 -1.97 -28.52 -26.87
C ASN A 314 -1.35 -29.61 -25.97
N PRO A 315 -2.16 -30.36 -25.22
CA PRO A 315 -1.68 -31.31 -24.24
C PRO A 315 -0.98 -32.49 -24.87
N ALA A 316 0.12 -32.93 -24.25
CA ALA A 316 0.87 -34.11 -24.68
C ALA A 316 1.49 -34.84 -23.47
N ALA A 317 1.44 -36.16 -23.49
CA ALA A 317 2.10 -37.04 -22.53
C ALA A 317 3.31 -37.74 -23.17
N LEU A 318 4.44 -37.77 -22.48
CA LEU A 318 5.60 -38.57 -22.88
C LEU A 318 5.42 -39.99 -22.31
N VAL A 319 5.26 -40.95 -23.18
CA VAL A 319 4.97 -42.33 -22.80
C VAL A 319 6.11 -43.24 -23.24
N GLU A 320 6.50 -44.13 -22.34
CA GLU A 320 7.39 -45.25 -22.62
C GLU A 320 6.62 -46.56 -22.51
N ILE A 321 6.79 -47.43 -23.48
CA ILE A 321 6.27 -48.80 -23.43
C ILE A 321 7.44 -49.77 -23.64
N SER A 322 7.54 -50.73 -22.73
CA SER A 322 8.53 -51.80 -22.80
C SER A 322 7.85 -53.17 -22.77
N GLU A 323 8.44 -54.14 -23.48
CA GLU A 323 7.98 -55.54 -23.58
C GLU A 323 9.16 -56.46 -23.24
N GLY A 324 9.01 -57.32 -22.27
CA GLY A 324 10.08 -58.18 -21.82
C GLY A 324 11.37 -57.46 -21.41
N GLY A 325 11.25 -56.25 -20.87
CA GLY A 325 12.37 -55.40 -20.47
C GLY A 325 13.05 -54.63 -21.61
N ARG A 326 12.52 -54.70 -22.85
CA ARG A 326 13.02 -53.94 -24.02
C ARG A 326 12.05 -52.82 -24.34
N GLN A 327 12.55 -51.61 -24.54
CA GLN A 327 11.77 -50.44 -24.98
C GLN A 327 11.25 -50.68 -26.41
N VAL A 328 9.92 -50.69 -26.59
CA VAL A 328 9.26 -50.87 -27.88
C VAL A 328 8.62 -49.57 -28.38
N PHE A 329 8.33 -48.62 -27.51
CA PHE A 329 7.79 -47.31 -27.81
C PHE A 329 8.32 -46.25 -26.85
N LEU A 330 8.69 -45.09 -27.38
CA LEU A 330 8.96 -43.87 -26.62
C LEU A 330 8.52 -42.67 -27.45
N GLY A 331 7.61 -41.89 -26.94
CA GLY A 331 7.18 -40.71 -27.70
C GLY A 331 6.11 -39.87 -27.00
N TRP A 332 5.94 -38.68 -27.56
CA TRP A 332 4.87 -37.77 -27.16
C TRP A 332 3.55 -38.21 -27.81
N VAL A 333 2.54 -38.33 -26.98
CA VAL A 333 1.20 -38.82 -27.34
C VAL A 333 0.21 -37.69 -27.12
N PHE A 334 -0.65 -37.46 -28.12
CA PHE A 334 -1.60 -36.34 -28.17
C PHE A 334 -3.04 -36.85 -28.15
N PRO A 335 -4.02 -36.00 -27.82
CA PRO A 335 -5.44 -36.32 -28.01
C PRO A 335 -5.77 -36.50 -29.52
N PRO A 336 -6.67 -37.43 -29.88
CA PRO A 336 -7.16 -37.53 -31.25
C PRO A 336 -7.81 -36.22 -31.74
N PRO A 337 -7.73 -35.85 -33.04
CA PRO A 337 -7.19 -36.60 -34.14
C PRO A 337 -5.68 -36.40 -34.38
N GLN A 338 -4.95 -35.74 -33.49
CA GLN A 338 -3.53 -35.43 -33.70
C GLN A 338 -2.67 -36.69 -33.58
N VAL A 339 -1.95 -37.05 -34.64
CA VAL A 339 -0.93 -38.10 -34.65
C VAL A 339 0.39 -37.46 -35.05
N ALA A 340 1.23 -37.18 -34.09
CA ALA A 340 2.55 -36.57 -34.34
C ALA A 340 3.64 -37.62 -34.35
N SER A 341 3.71 -38.43 -35.43
CA SER A 341 4.67 -39.51 -35.61
C SER A 341 6.14 -39.07 -35.52
N HIS A 342 6.44 -37.79 -35.78
CA HIS A 342 7.83 -37.27 -35.72
C HIS A 342 8.38 -37.19 -34.28
N TYR A 343 7.53 -37.22 -33.28
CA TYR A 343 7.94 -37.20 -31.88
C TYR A 343 7.84 -38.54 -31.20
N GLN A 344 7.72 -39.63 -32.01
CA GLN A 344 7.57 -41.01 -31.58
C GLN A 344 8.66 -41.87 -32.14
N ARG A 345 9.26 -42.71 -31.33
CA ARG A 345 10.18 -43.79 -31.72
C ARG A 345 9.52 -45.10 -31.36
N SER A 346 9.24 -45.94 -32.34
CA SER A 346 8.63 -47.24 -32.11
C SER A 346 9.34 -48.33 -32.93
N SER A 347 9.70 -49.43 -32.28
CA SER A 347 10.11 -50.67 -32.96
C SER A 347 8.93 -51.53 -33.37
N ARG A 348 7.71 -51.14 -32.96
CA ARG A 348 6.43 -51.77 -33.37
C ARG A 348 5.51 -50.72 -34.00
N PRO A 349 5.65 -50.40 -35.30
CA PRO A 349 4.88 -49.32 -35.96
C PRO A 349 3.36 -49.52 -35.92
N GLU A 350 2.91 -50.76 -35.78
CA GLU A 350 1.50 -51.14 -35.62
C GLU A 350 0.90 -50.78 -34.24
N LEU A 351 1.74 -50.49 -33.25
CA LEU A 351 1.28 -50.08 -31.91
C LEU A 351 0.82 -48.63 -31.96
N LYS A 352 -0.45 -48.39 -31.71
CA LYS A 352 -1.05 -47.06 -31.63
C LYS A 352 -1.31 -46.69 -30.17
N VAL A 353 -0.81 -45.52 -29.77
CA VAL A 353 -1.00 -44.97 -28.42
C VAL A 353 -1.60 -43.59 -28.59
N SER A 354 -2.70 -43.31 -27.88
CA SER A 354 -3.37 -42.03 -27.88
C SER A 354 -3.71 -41.56 -26.47
N LEU A 355 -3.67 -40.26 -26.26
CA LEU A 355 -4.10 -39.60 -25.00
C LEU A 355 -5.60 -39.40 -25.05
N LYS A 356 -6.38 -40.12 -24.24
CA LYS A 356 -7.84 -40.08 -24.27
C LYS A 356 -8.39 -38.97 -23.37
N SER A 357 -7.88 -38.89 -22.14
CA SER A 357 -8.22 -37.85 -21.18
C SER A 357 -7.05 -37.55 -20.26
N PHE A 358 -7.11 -36.44 -19.60
CA PHE A 358 -6.09 -36.04 -18.61
C PHE A 358 -6.74 -35.12 -17.56
N ARG A 359 -6.19 -35.14 -16.36
CA ARG A 359 -6.52 -34.19 -15.29
C ARG A 359 -5.31 -33.99 -14.41
N ALA A 360 -5.20 -32.79 -13.81
CA ALA A 360 -4.19 -32.51 -12.82
C ALA A 360 -4.82 -31.95 -11.55
N PRO A 361 -4.25 -32.25 -10.36
CA PRO A 361 -4.69 -31.65 -9.12
C PRO A 361 -4.59 -30.11 -9.21
N ALA A 362 -5.64 -29.41 -8.80
CA ALA A 362 -5.57 -27.97 -8.68
C ALA A 362 -4.80 -27.61 -7.41
N PHE A 363 -4.02 -26.53 -7.47
CA PHE A 363 -3.42 -25.91 -6.31
C PHE A 363 -3.87 -24.47 -6.17
N SER A 364 -3.97 -24.01 -4.93
CA SER A 364 -4.20 -22.60 -4.60
C SER A 364 -2.87 -21.93 -4.29
N VAL A 365 -2.67 -20.71 -4.82
CA VAL A 365 -1.55 -19.84 -4.47
C VAL A 365 -2.02 -18.85 -3.42
N LEU A 366 -1.52 -19.01 -2.20
CA LEU A 366 -1.77 -18.14 -1.08
C LEU A 366 -0.52 -17.32 -0.75
N GLU A 367 -0.67 -16.05 -0.45
CA GLU A 367 0.41 -15.21 0.09
C GLU A 367 0.22 -15.00 1.59
N ALA A 368 1.17 -15.47 2.38
CA ALA A 368 1.29 -15.12 3.79
C ALA A 368 2.07 -13.81 3.89
N SER A 369 1.45 -12.77 4.42
CA SER A 369 2.05 -11.43 4.53
C SER A 369 1.98 -10.90 5.95
N SER A 370 3.07 -10.28 6.42
CA SER A 370 3.14 -9.51 7.65
C SER A 370 3.73 -8.15 7.37
N ASP A 371 3.02 -7.10 7.78
CA ASP A 371 3.49 -5.72 7.67
C ASP A 371 3.29 -4.98 9.01
N PRO A 372 4.31 -4.98 9.88
CA PRO A 372 4.21 -4.32 11.19
C PRO A 372 4.15 -2.79 11.12
N GLY A 373 4.55 -2.18 10.00
CA GLY A 373 4.51 -0.73 9.80
C GLY A 373 3.16 -0.20 9.32
N ALA A 374 2.30 -1.05 8.76
CA ALA A 374 1.04 -0.64 8.14
C ALA A 374 0.13 0.16 9.07
N ASN A 375 -0.02 -0.26 10.33
CA ASN A 375 -0.85 0.45 11.31
C ASN A 375 -0.34 1.86 11.62
N LEU A 376 0.98 2.05 11.62
CA LEU A 376 1.60 3.38 11.79
C LEU A 376 1.32 4.26 10.58
N VAL A 377 1.44 3.71 9.37
CA VAL A 377 1.14 4.44 8.12
C VAL A 377 -0.31 4.92 8.12
N TRP A 378 -1.26 4.05 8.45
CA TRP A 378 -2.69 4.42 8.55
C TRP A 378 -2.93 5.49 9.61
N SER A 379 -2.37 5.33 10.81
CA SER A 379 -2.51 6.29 11.91
C SER A 379 -1.92 7.65 11.55
N GLY A 380 -0.73 7.65 10.94
CA GLY A 380 -0.08 8.86 10.45
C GLY A 380 -0.87 9.56 9.34
N SER A 381 -1.49 8.80 8.43
CA SER A 381 -2.34 9.32 7.36
C SER A 381 -3.58 10.02 7.91
N VAL A 382 -4.25 9.43 8.88
CA VAL A 382 -5.40 10.06 9.57
C VAL A 382 -4.97 11.36 10.23
N LEU A 383 -3.83 11.34 10.95
CA LEU A 383 -3.31 12.53 11.63
C LEU A 383 -2.94 13.65 10.65
N LEU A 384 -2.35 13.28 9.50
CA LEU A 384 -2.02 14.22 8.41
C LEU A 384 -3.28 14.90 7.88
N ILE A 385 -4.34 14.12 7.60
CA ILE A 385 -5.62 14.64 7.12
C ILE A 385 -6.23 15.61 8.16
N LEU A 386 -6.24 15.22 9.43
CA LEU A 386 -6.73 16.08 10.51
C LEU A 386 -5.91 17.38 10.62
N GLY A 387 -4.59 17.29 10.44
CA GLY A 387 -3.71 18.46 10.41
C GLY A 387 -4.00 19.39 9.24
N LEU A 388 -4.26 18.85 8.04
CA LEU A 388 -4.68 19.62 6.87
C LEU A 388 -6.03 20.30 7.11
N LEU A 389 -7.03 19.56 7.59
CA LEU A 389 -8.34 20.11 7.92
C LEU A 389 -8.22 21.26 8.95
N ALA A 390 -7.44 21.06 10.01
CA ALA A 390 -7.20 22.10 11.00
C ALA A 390 -6.50 23.33 10.37
N SER A 391 -5.52 23.12 9.49
CA SER A 391 -4.79 24.21 8.82
C SER A 391 -5.64 25.03 7.87
N PHE A 392 -6.59 24.40 7.15
CA PHE A 392 -7.38 25.05 6.10
C PHE A 392 -8.70 25.58 6.63
N TYR A 393 -9.42 24.81 7.45
CA TYR A 393 -10.78 25.15 7.89
C TYR A 393 -10.85 25.85 9.22
N LEU A 394 -9.78 25.77 10.04
CA LEU A 394 -9.70 26.43 11.35
C LEU A 394 -8.58 27.47 11.40
N PRO A 395 -8.52 28.46 10.49
CA PRO A 395 -7.43 29.43 10.46
C PRO A 395 -7.38 30.22 11.78
N TYR A 396 -6.19 30.31 12.35
CA TYR A 396 -5.99 31.11 13.58
C TYR A 396 -6.12 32.59 13.25
N ARG A 397 -7.01 33.26 13.98
CA ARG A 397 -7.29 34.68 13.92
C ARG A 397 -7.21 35.30 15.30
N GLU A 398 -6.57 36.45 15.44
CA GLU A 398 -6.40 37.15 16.68
C GLU A 398 -6.57 38.67 16.45
N VAL A 399 -7.38 39.29 17.31
CA VAL A 399 -7.54 40.76 17.37
C VAL A 399 -7.21 41.18 18.79
N ARG A 400 -6.33 42.17 18.91
CA ARG A 400 -5.99 42.83 20.18
C ARG A 400 -6.47 44.26 20.11
N ILE A 401 -7.15 44.72 21.16
CA ILE A 401 -7.64 46.07 21.30
C ILE A 401 -7.05 46.64 22.59
N TYR A 402 -6.18 47.63 22.46
CA TYR A 402 -5.58 48.35 23.54
C TYR A 402 -6.35 49.66 23.75
N GLN A 403 -6.86 49.87 24.92
CA GLN A 403 -7.51 51.10 25.32
C GLN A 403 -6.75 51.72 26.48
N ARG A 404 -6.32 52.97 26.33
CA ARG A 404 -5.66 53.75 27.36
C ARG A 404 -6.47 55.01 27.61
N THR A 405 -6.64 55.40 28.90
CA THR A 405 -7.36 56.62 29.27
C THR A 405 -6.72 57.83 28.58
N GLY A 406 -7.53 58.66 27.89
CA GLY A 406 -7.05 59.84 27.16
C GLY A 406 -6.45 59.59 25.76
N HIS A 407 -6.42 58.35 25.28
CA HIS A 407 -5.94 58.03 23.94
C HIS A 407 -6.99 57.21 23.17
N PRO A 408 -7.06 57.37 21.83
CA PRO A 408 -7.91 56.52 21.01
C PRO A 408 -7.47 55.04 21.09
N PRO A 409 -8.39 54.06 21.02
CA PRO A 409 -8.05 52.63 21.06
C PRO A 409 -7.17 52.19 19.90
N LEU A 410 -6.16 51.37 20.20
CA LEU A 410 -5.27 50.75 19.19
C LEU A 410 -5.72 49.34 18.88
N TYR A 411 -5.93 49.02 17.60
CA TYR A 411 -6.34 47.70 17.09
C TYR A 411 -5.17 47.02 16.39
N LEU A 412 -4.83 45.82 16.85
CA LEU A 412 -3.83 44.94 16.21
C LEU A 412 -4.52 43.70 15.71
N VAL A 413 -4.41 43.43 14.40
CA VAL A 413 -5.06 42.30 13.73
C VAL A 413 -4.00 41.33 13.22
N TYR A 414 -4.10 40.08 13.62
CA TYR A 414 -3.23 39.02 13.18
C TYR A 414 -4.01 37.84 12.62
N ALA A 415 -3.69 37.43 11.38
CA ALA A 415 -4.18 36.21 10.78
C ALA A 415 -3.04 35.46 10.09
N ARG A 416 -3.03 34.14 10.21
CA ARG A 416 -2.01 33.29 9.59
C ARG A 416 -2.29 33.01 8.11
N LYS A 417 -3.55 32.90 7.72
CA LYS A 417 -4.04 32.67 6.35
C LYS A 417 -5.22 33.59 6.07
N ASN A 418 -5.47 33.86 4.79
CA ASN A 418 -6.58 34.68 4.32
C ASN A 418 -6.64 36.04 5.04
N ARG A 419 -5.48 36.68 5.12
CA ARG A 419 -5.32 37.93 5.86
C ARG A 419 -6.22 39.04 5.33
N GLU A 420 -6.35 39.17 4.01
CA GLU A 420 -7.19 40.19 3.37
C GLU A 420 -8.66 40.00 3.70
N ASP A 421 -9.16 38.74 3.64
CA ASP A 421 -10.55 38.44 3.98
C ASP A 421 -10.83 38.68 5.46
N PHE A 422 -9.86 38.31 6.33
CA PHE A 422 -9.97 38.60 7.75
C PHE A 422 -9.95 40.09 8.03
N GLN A 423 -9.13 40.85 7.33
CA GLN A 423 -9.07 42.31 7.43
C GLN A 423 -10.40 42.94 7.00
N LYS A 424 -11.00 42.50 5.90
CA LYS A 424 -12.35 42.92 5.48
C LYS A 424 -13.43 42.59 6.52
N GLU A 425 -13.35 41.40 7.13
CA GLU A 425 -14.24 41.00 8.22
C GLU A 425 -14.14 41.99 9.41
N VAL A 426 -12.92 42.31 9.86
CA VAL A 426 -12.68 43.25 10.95
C VAL A 426 -13.12 44.65 10.58
N ASP A 427 -12.80 45.12 9.36
CA ASP A 427 -13.22 46.43 8.85
C ASP A 427 -14.76 46.54 8.80
N GLY A 428 -15.45 45.46 8.37
CA GLY A 428 -16.91 45.39 8.39
C GLY A 428 -17.50 45.52 9.80
N LEU A 429 -16.87 44.85 10.79
CA LEU A 429 -17.27 44.94 12.19
C LEU A 429 -17.03 46.37 12.77
N LEU A 430 -15.93 47.00 12.38
CA LEU A 430 -15.63 48.38 12.75
C LEU A 430 -16.63 49.40 12.19
N ILE A 431 -17.08 49.20 10.93
CA ILE A 431 -18.11 50.00 10.30
C ILE A 431 -19.46 49.87 11.01
N LEU A 432 -19.84 48.62 11.37
CA LEU A 432 -21.09 48.37 12.08
C LEU A 432 -21.16 49.05 13.46
N THR A 433 -20.04 49.22 14.13
CA THR A 433 -19.99 49.96 15.42
C THR A 433 -20.16 51.45 15.25
N GLY A 434 -19.96 52.02 14.04
CA GLY A 434 -20.07 53.44 13.77
C GLY A 434 -21.41 53.94 13.25
N ARG A 435 -22.27 53.09 12.84
CA ARG A 435 -23.49 53.50 12.07
C ARG A 435 -24.73 53.78 12.93
N ARG A 436 -24.70 53.64 14.25
CA ARG A 436 -25.89 53.79 15.10
C ARG A 436 -26.05 55.12 15.88
N GLU A 437 -25.09 56.07 15.78
CA GLU A 437 -25.28 57.38 16.40
C GLU A 437 -26.12 58.39 15.56
N SER A 438 -26.60 57.99 14.38
CA SER A 438 -27.36 58.87 13.49
C SER A 438 -28.90 58.62 13.48
N LYS A 439 -29.41 57.76 14.37
CA LYS A 439 -30.86 57.43 14.35
C LYS A 439 -31.66 57.87 15.58
N ASP A 440 -31.00 58.30 16.65
CA ASP A 440 -31.75 58.76 17.88
C ASP A 440 -31.75 60.28 18.10
N GLY A 441 -31.51 61.06 17.07
CA GLY A 441 -31.46 62.54 17.17
C GLY A 441 -32.31 63.27 16.16
N LYS A 442 -33.55 62.84 15.90
CA LYS A 442 -34.59 63.67 15.25
C LYS A 442 -35.95 63.09 15.60
N ASP A 443 -36.47 63.46 16.72
CA ASP A 443 -37.88 63.67 17.01
C ASP A 443 -37.94 64.54 18.27
N GLU A 444 -37.89 65.83 18.11
CA GLU A 444 -38.54 66.91 18.88
C GLU A 444 -38.81 68.05 17.94
#